data_f96a8b54bc69636e355920026076221f
#
_entry.id   f96a8b54bc69636e355920026076221f
#
_cell.length_a   1.000
_cell.length_b   1.000
_cell.length_c   1.000
_cell.angle_alpha   90.00
_cell.angle_beta   90.00
_cell.angle_gamma   90.00
#
_symmetry.space_group_name_H-M   'P 1'
#
loop_
_entity.id
_entity.type
_entity.pdbx_description
1 polymer ?
#
loop_
_entity_poly.entity_id
_entity_poly.type
_entity_poly.pdbx_seq_one_letter_code
_entity_poly.pdbx_strand_id
1 'polypeptide(L)'
;MLKTQAVRKPENAGLAVVPPLTEEARQDLIGRSALRKASVRLLPLIGLGYGIAYMDRVNVSFAALQMNRQLNFSATVFGLGAGLFFLSYAALEVPSNLLLMRFGARRWLARIMVTWGLLSMAMIFVRTPVQFCVMRLLLGAAEAGFFPGVIFYLMQWFPAGSRAKAVSRFYIAWPLSSTVMGALAGWLMHQDGRLHLAGWQWLLLAEGLPAVLMSVVFLLGLPDSPVKAAWLTEDERAWILRRLMEESEARGHGRHGLAEAFGDARVWLLGGFFFCVLLASYGYAFSAPALVEQVTGLSTTRVGFIIAGLGVAGALAMLGNGWDSDRTGERFWHIVTPLVLMAVGYVAVGLSVSPLIVLPALVLVVGGNAAVQGPVWTIPAEFLQGKSAAAGVATINMIAILGGFVGPYWMGVSKDATGTLQRGLLTIAAPSLVAAGLMAILWRKWPPGSVALRAEL
;
A
#
# COMPACT_ATOMS: atom_id res chain seq x y z
N MET A 1 -32.82 47.28 69.63
CA MET A 1 -32.39 48.00 68.38
C MET A 1 -31.73 46.95 67.45
N LEU A 2 -32.52 46.35 66.58
CA LEU A 2 -32.06 45.40 65.62
C LEU A 2 -31.93 46.13 64.25
N LYS A 3 -30.69 46.24 63.72
CA LYS A 3 -30.41 46.81 62.40
C LYS A 3 -30.64 45.73 61.34
N THR A 4 -31.66 45.96 60.53
CA THR A 4 -31.99 45.19 59.35
C THR A 4 -30.90 45.43 58.26
N GLN A 5 -30.11 44.41 57.95
CA GLN A 5 -29.22 44.48 56.80
C GLN A 5 -30.03 44.13 55.52
N ALA A 6 -30.10 45.09 54.61
CA ALA A 6 -30.68 44.92 53.30
C ALA A 6 -29.79 44.00 52.44
N VAL A 7 -30.36 42.87 51.99
CA VAL A 7 -29.78 41.98 51.00
C VAL A 7 -29.76 42.70 49.66
N ARG A 8 -28.57 43.08 49.17
CA ARG A 8 -28.35 43.52 47.77
C ARG A 8 -28.61 42.34 46.83
N LYS A 9 -29.55 42.47 45.92
CA LYS A 9 -29.70 41.61 44.76
C LYS A 9 -28.40 41.71 43.92
N PRO A 10 -27.89 40.58 43.38
CA PRO A 10 -26.79 40.66 42.44
C PRO A 10 -27.30 41.28 41.13
N GLU A 11 -26.67 42.38 40.75
CA GLU A 11 -26.84 43.03 39.44
C GLU A 11 -26.48 42.03 38.34
N ASN A 12 -27.25 42.05 37.28
CA ASN A 12 -27.15 41.27 36.05
C ASN A 12 -25.67 41.04 35.65
N ALA A 13 -25.22 39.81 35.78
CA ALA A 13 -24.05 39.36 35.06
C ALA A 13 -24.38 39.43 33.58
N GLY A 14 -23.92 40.46 32.90
CA GLY A 14 -24.08 40.64 31.46
C GLY A 14 -23.58 39.36 30.78
N LEU A 15 -24.45 38.78 29.98
CA LEU A 15 -24.07 37.72 29.02
C LEU A 15 -22.90 38.28 28.22
N ALA A 16 -21.69 37.74 28.44
CA ALA A 16 -20.52 38.09 27.65
C ALA A 16 -20.89 37.82 26.18
N VAL A 17 -21.09 38.86 25.41
CA VAL A 17 -21.32 38.78 23.97
C VAL A 17 -20.02 38.21 23.40
N VAL A 18 -20.01 36.91 23.08
CA VAL A 18 -18.90 36.28 22.38
C VAL A 18 -18.74 37.00 21.05
N PRO A 19 -17.61 37.63 20.77
CA PRO A 19 -17.44 38.36 19.52
C PRO A 19 -17.69 37.43 18.34
N PRO A 20 -18.33 37.90 17.26
CA PRO A 20 -18.57 37.07 16.08
C PRO A 20 -17.22 36.57 15.56
N LEU A 21 -17.19 35.25 15.22
CA LEU A 21 -15.99 34.63 14.63
C LEU A 21 -15.56 35.44 13.40
N THR A 22 -14.28 35.68 13.26
CA THR A 22 -13.71 36.25 12.03
C THR A 22 -14.05 35.32 10.86
N GLU A 23 -14.22 35.86 9.65
CA GLU A 23 -14.54 35.06 8.46
C GLU A 23 -13.50 33.96 8.23
N GLU A 24 -12.24 34.24 8.52
CA GLU A 24 -11.14 33.28 8.45
C GLU A 24 -11.30 32.12 9.45
N ALA A 25 -11.67 32.42 10.70
CA ALA A 25 -11.94 31.39 11.71
C ALA A 25 -13.19 30.55 11.34
N ARG A 26 -14.20 31.17 10.74
CA ARG A 26 -15.40 30.49 10.22
C ARG A 26 -15.04 29.53 9.09
N GLN A 27 -14.21 29.96 8.11
CA GLN A 27 -13.76 29.15 6.99
C GLN A 27 -12.90 27.97 7.46
N ASP A 28 -12.05 28.16 8.48
CA ASP A 28 -11.25 27.08 9.07
C ASP A 28 -12.14 26.03 9.75
N LEU A 29 -13.16 26.44 10.48
CA LEU A 29 -14.13 25.51 11.10
C LEU A 29 -14.92 24.71 10.06
N ILE A 30 -15.40 25.36 8.99
CA ILE A 30 -16.10 24.70 7.87
C ILE A 30 -15.17 23.68 7.23
N GLY A 31 -13.92 24.04 6.95
CA GLY A 31 -12.93 23.16 6.35
C GLY A 31 -12.59 21.94 7.21
N ARG A 32 -12.37 22.14 8.52
CA ARG A 32 -12.15 21.03 9.47
C ARG A 32 -13.35 20.10 9.54
N SER A 33 -14.57 20.63 9.56
CA SER A 33 -15.82 19.83 9.55
C SER A 33 -15.92 19.00 8.26
N ALA A 34 -15.75 19.64 7.10
CA ALA A 34 -15.80 18.99 5.79
C ALA A 34 -14.80 17.85 5.66
N LEU A 35 -13.53 18.11 6.00
CA LEU A 35 -12.46 17.11 5.93
C LEU A 35 -12.64 15.97 6.93
N ARG A 36 -13.17 16.26 8.13
CA ARG A 36 -13.50 15.22 9.12
C ARG A 36 -14.60 14.31 8.60
N LYS A 37 -15.70 14.88 8.06
CA LYS A 37 -16.81 14.10 7.49
C LYS A 37 -16.32 13.23 6.33
N ALA A 38 -15.52 13.78 5.41
CA ALA A 38 -14.91 13.04 4.31
C ALA A 38 -14.01 11.91 4.83
N SER A 39 -13.14 12.19 5.80
CA SER A 39 -12.24 11.19 6.37
C SER A 39 -12.98 10.02 7.01
N VAL A 40 -14.00 10.31 7.84
CA VAL A 40 -14.73 9.25 8.57
C VAL A 40 -15.58 8.39 7.62
N ARG A 41 -16.08 8.93 6.52
CA ARG A 41 -16.97 8.20 5.60
C ARG A 41 -16.23 7.51 4.47
N LEU A 42 -15.18 8.12 3.93
CA LEU A 42 -14.51 7.59 2.74
C LEU A 42 -13.31 6.70 3.10
N LEU A 43 -12.46 7.12 4.04
CA LEU A 43 -11.22 6.40 4.31
C LEU A 43 -11.42 4.98 4.83
N PRO A 44 -12.40 4.68 5.72
CA PRO A 44 -12.64 3.29 6.14
C PRO A 44 -13.08 2.39 4.98
N LEU A 45 -13.98 2.88 4.11
CA LEU A 45 -14.46 2.11 2.97
C LEU A 45 -13.34 1.80 1.98
N ILE A 46 -12.57 2.83 1.62
CA ILE A 46 -11.47 2.68 0.66
C ILE A 46 -10.33 1.86 1.28
N GLY A 47 -10.06 2.08 2.57
CA GLY A 47 -9.06 1.32 3.31
C GLY A 47 -9.40 -0.17 3.39
N LEU A 48 -10.67 -0.51 3.66
CA LEU A 48 -11.14 -1.88 3.65
C LEU A 48 -11.01 -2.50 2.25
N GLY A 49 -11.41 -1.78 1.19
CA GLY A 49 -11.24 -2.24 -0.19
C GLY A 49 -9.77 -2.49 -0.55
N TYR A 50 -8.85 -1.62 -0.12
CA TYR A 50 -7.41 -1.80 -0.33
C TYR A 50 -6.85 -2.98 0.49
N GLY A 51 -7.35 -3.13 1.72
CA GLY A 51 -6.99 -4.26 2.57
C GLY A 51 -7.35 -5.60 1.93
N ILE A 52 -8.56 -5.72 1.39
CA ILE A 52 -9.02 -6.91 0.65
C ILE A 52 -8.14 -7.13 -0.59
N ALA A 53 -7.81 -6.06 -1.34
CA ALA A 53 -6.94 -6.17 -2.52
C ALA A 53 -5.54 -6.67 -2.16
N TYR A 54 -4.97 -6.19 -1.06
CA TYR A 54 -3.66 -6.65 -0.62
C TYR A 54 -3.68 -8.11 -0.15
N MET A 55 -4.74 -8.52 0.58
CA MET A 55 -4.92 -9.91 1.02
C MET A 55 -4.99 -10.85 -0.18
N ASP A 56 -5.82 -10.54 -1.19
CA ASP A 56 -5.95 -11.33 -2.41
C ASP A 56 -4.64 -11.44 -3.21
N ARG A 57 -3.82 -10.40 -3.18
CA ARG A 57 -2.51 -10.39 -3.86
C ARG A 57 -1.54 -11.41 -3.28
N VAL A 58 -1.54 -11.61 -1.96
CA VAL A 58 -0.58 -12.46 -1.25
C VAL A 58 -1.14 -13.81 -0.81
N ASN A 59 -2.46 -14.01 -0.87
CA ASN A 59 -3.16 -15.24 -0.46
C ASN A 59 -2.62 -16.50 -1.16
N VAL A 60 -2.29 -16.36 -2.44
CA VAL A 60 -1.76 -17.46 -3.25
C VAL A 60 -0.46 -18.04 -2.67
N SER A 61 0.29 -17.28 -1.85
CA SER A 61 1.48 -17.78 -1.16
C SER A 61 1.15 -18.83 -0.08
N PHE A 62 0.02 -18.66 0.60
CA PHE A 62 -0.50 -19.67 1.52
C PHE A 62 -1.15 -20.83 0.75
N ALA A 63 -1.94 -20.53 -0.28
CA ALA A 63 -2.54 -21.55 -1.15
C ALA A 63 -1.46 -22.48 -1.73
N ALA A 64 -0.29 -21.94 -2.07
CA ALA A 64 0.84 -22.68 -2.63
C ALA A 64 1.30 -23.86 -1.76
N LEU A 65 1.15 -23.78 -0.44
CA LEU A 65 1.52 -24.88 0.48
C LEU A 65 0.80 -26.18 0.16
N GLN A 66 -0.44 -26.10 -0.29
CA GLN A 66 -1.29 -27.24 -0.62
C GLN A 66 -1.49 -27.39 -2.13
N MET A 67 -1.79 -26.30 -2.83
CA MET A 67 -2.05 -26.26 -4.27
C MET A 67 -0.88 -26.82 -5.09
N ASN A 68 0.36 -26.43 -4.81
CA ASN A 68 1.51 -26.89 -5.56
C ASN A 68 1.75 -28.41 -5.40
N ARG A 69 1.48 -28.96 -4.20
CA ARG A 69 1.56 -30.39 -3.95
C ARG A 69 0.47 -31.17 -4.68
N GLN A 70 -0.79 -30.69 -4.66
CA GLN A 70 -1.92 -31.35 -5.30
C GLN A 70 -1.88 -31.27 -6.83
N LEU A 71 -1.42 -30.16 -7.38
CA LEU A 71 -1.38 -29.92 -8.82
C LEU A 71 -0.01 -30.21 -9.45
N ASN A 72 0.96 -30.69 -8.64
CA ASN A 72 2.34 -30.95 -9.03
C ASN A 72 3.03 -29.76 -9.72
N PHE A 73 2.81 -28.55 -9.19
CA PHE A 73 3.47 -27.33 -9.70
C PHE A 73 4.88 -27.24 -9.13
N SER A 74 5.86 -26.98 -10.01
CA SER A 74 7.22 -26.63 -9.57
C SER A 74 7.24 -25.23 -8.93
N ALA A 75 8.28 -24.93 -8.17
CA ALA A 75 8.44 -23.61 -7.58
C ALA A 75 8.61 -22.53 -8.66
N THR A 76 9.25 -22.87 -9.79
CA THR A 76 9.35 -21.96 -10.96
C THR A 76 7.99 -21.64 -11.55
N VAL A 77 7.11 -22.63 -11.74
CA VAL A 77 5.73 -22.41 -12.25
C VAL A 77 4.97 -21.49 -11.30
N PHE A 78 5.03 -21.74 -9.99
CA PHE A 78 4.39 -20.90 -9.00
C PHE A 78 4.96 -19.47 -9.03
N GLY A 79 6.29 -19.31 -9.02
CA GLY A 79 6.95 -18.02 -9.05
C GLY A 79 6.63 -17.23 -10.34
N LEU A 80 6.60 -17.94 -11.50
CA LEU A 80 6.19 -17.33 -12.77
C LEU A 80 4.75 -16.81 -12.71
N GLY A 81 3.79 -17.64 -12.29
CA GLY A 81 2.40 -17.20 -12.18
C GLY A 81 2.21 -16.07 -11.19
N ALA A 82 2.88 -16.12 -10.03
CA ALA A 82 2.87 -15.04 -9.06
C ALA A 82 3.41 -13.74 -9.66
N GLY A 83 4.48 -13.81 -10.45
CA GLY A 83 5.09 -12.66 -11.13
C GLY A 83 4.24 -12.12 -12.28
N LEU A 84 3.64 -12.97 -13.10
CA LEU A 84 2.80 -12.58 -14.25
C LEU A 84 1.65 -11.65 -13.87
N PHE A 85 1.13 -11.77 -12.66
CA PHE A 85 0.17 -10.82 -12.09
C PHE A 85 0.71 -9.37 -12.18
N PHE A 86 1.94 -9.13 -11.76
CA PHE A 86 2.52 -7.79 -11.75
C PHE A 86 2.77 -7.25 -13.16
N LEU A 87 3.11 -8.13 -14.09
CA LEU A 87 3.35 -7.73 -15.48
C LEU A 87 2.06 -7.22 -16.14
N SER A 88 0.97 -7.95 -16.02
CA SER A 88 -0.33 -7.52 -16.55
C SER A 88 -0.91 -6.33 -15.80
N TYR A 89 -0.70 -6.25 -14.49
CA TYR A 89 -1.06 -5.10 -13.68
C TYR A 89 -0.37 -3.83 -14.20
N ALA A 90 0.97 -3.86 -14.38
CA ALA A 90 1.73 -2.73 -14.90
C ALA A 90 1.28 -2.31 -16.31
N ALA A 91 1.06 -3.27 -17.20
CA ALA A 91 0.64 -3.00 -18.58
C ALA A 91 -0.72 -2.29 -18.67
N LEU A 92 -1.65 -2.61 -17.76
CA LEU A 92 -3.01 -2.09 -17.79
C LEU A 92 -3.29 -0.99 -16.76
N GLU A 93 -2.33 -0.61 -15.93
CA GLU A 93 -2.50 0.44 -14.92
C GLU A 93 -2.90 1.78 -15.54
N VAL A 94 -2.18 2.24 -16.56
CA VAL A 94 -2.47 3.51 -17.25
C VAL A 94 -3.79 3.46 -18.01
N PRO A 95 -4.08 2.46 -18.87
CA PRO A 95 -5.39 2.31 -19.50
C PRO A 95 -6.54 2.29 -18.51
N SER A 96 -6.41 1.57 -17.40
CA SER A 96 -7.44 1.50 -16.38
C SER A 96 -7.72 2.85 -15.73
N ASN A 97 -6.68 3.65 -15.45
CA ASN A 97 -6.85 4.99 -14.89
C ASN A 97 -7.50 5.97 -15.87
N LEU A 98 -7.22 5.86 -17.16
CA LEU A 98 -7.91 6.65 -18.19
C LEU A 98 -9.41 6.31 -18.24
N LEU A 99 -9.75 5.04 -18.13
CA LEU A 99 -11.15 4.59 -18.07
C LEU A 99 -11.82 5.03 -16.77
N LEU A 100 -11.10 5.05 -15.63
CA LEU A 100 -11.60 5.59 -14.36
C LEU A 100 -11.98 7.06 -14.49
N MET A 101 -11.17 7.87 -15.17
CA MET A 101 -11.49 9.29 -15.42
C MET A 101 -12.74 9.45 -16.30
N ARG A 102 -12.96 8.53 -17.25
CA ARG A 102 -14.12 8.57 -18.16
C ARG A 102 -15.42 8.11 -17.49
N PHE A 103 -15.39 7.01 -16.73
CA PHE A 103 -16.59 6.38 -16.15
C PHE A 103 -16.89 6.81 -14.71
N GLY A 104 -15.97 7.55 -14.07
CA GLY A 104 -16.04 7.95 -12.68
C GLY A 104 -15.47 6.91 -11.72
N ALA A 105 -14.87 7.39 -10.64
CA ALA A 105 -14.14 6.54 -9.68
C ALA A 105 -15.05 5.49 -9.04
N ARG A 106 -16.26 5.85 -8.60
CA ARG A 106 -17.23 4.96 -7.96
C ARG A 106 -17.52 3.71 -8.80
N ARG A 107 -17.92 3.90 -10.06
CA ARG A 107 -18.28 2.80 -10.96
C ARG A 107 -17.06 1.97 -11.35
N TRP A 108 -15.95 2.65 -11.61
CA TRP A 108 -14.75 1.97 -12.08
C TRP A 108 -14.06 1.15 -10.99
N LEU A 109 -13.93 1.67 -9.77
CA LEU A 109 -13.41 0.93 -8.62
C LEU A 109 -14.31 -0.26 -8.27
N ALA A 110 -15.64 -0.09 -8.30
CA ALA A 110 -16.57 -1.20 -8.11
C ALA A 110 -16.42 -2.29 -9.20
N ARG A 111 -16.25 -1.89 -10.48
CA ARG A 111 -15.98 -2.82 -11.58
C ARG A 111 -14.68 -3.58 -11.34
N ILE A 112 -13.61 -2.90 -10.95
CA ILE A 112 -12.35 -3.55 -10.59
C ILE A 112 -12.58 -4.61 -9.53
N MET A 113 -13.26 -4.26 -8.43
CA MET A 113 -13.48 -5.17 -7.30
C MET A 113 -14.32 -6.40 -7.67
N VAL A 114 -15.41 -6.24 -8.44
CA VAL A 114 -16.23 -7.39 -8.84
C VAL A 114 -15.50 -8.30 -9.81
N THR A 115 -14.78 -7.73 -10.80
CA THR A 115 -14.08 -8.54 -11.80
C THR A 115 -12.91 -9.31 -11.19
N TRP A 116 -12.10 -8.67 -10.36
CA TRP A 116 -11.01 -9.37 -9.70
C TRP A 116 -11.54 -10.41 -8.68
N GLY A 117 -12.56 -10.07 -7.86
CA GLY A 117 -13.13 -11.01 -6.90
C GLY A 117 -13.69 -12.27 -7.54
N LEU A 118 -14.39 -12.13 -8.69
CA LEU A 118 -14.89 -13.27 -9.47
C LEU A 118 -13.74 -14.12 -10.05
N LEU A 119 -12.68 -13.47 -10.55
CA LEU A 119 -11.50 -14.19 -11.06
C LEU A 119 -10.73 -14.89 -9.93
N SER A 120 -10.60 -14.27 -8.75
CA SER A 120 -10.01 -14.91 -7.58
C SER A 120 -10.77 -16.15 -7.17
N MET A 121 -12.10 -16.07 -7.08
CA MET A 121 -12.93 -17.25 -6.84
C MET A 121 -12.81 -18.30 -7.95
N ALA A 122 -12.74 -17.88 -9.23
CA ALA A 122 -12.61 -18.80 -10.36
C ALA A 122 -11.26 -19.57 -10.38
N MET A 123 -10.25 -19.09 -9.66
CA MET A 123 -8.98 -19.82 -9.52
C MET A 123 -9.14 -21.21 -8.89
N ILE A 124 -10.22 -21.51 -8.17
CA ILE A 124 -10.50 -22.86 -7.64
C ILE A 124 -10.60 -23.94 -8.73
N PHE A 125 -10.88 -23.53 -9.97
CA PHE A 125 -10.98 -24.42 -11.11
C PHE A 125 -9.65 -24.70 -11.81
N VAL A 126 -8.57 -24.08 -11.38
CA VAL A 126 -7.22 -24.29 -11.93
C VAL A 126 -6.77 -25.73 -11.69
N ARG A 127 -6.24 -26.36 -12.75
CA ARG A 127 -5.71 -27.73 -12.73
C ARG A 127 -4.35 -27.87 -13.39
N THR A 128 -3.96 -26.91 -14.24
CA THR A 128 -2.73 -26.98 -15.02
C THR A 128 -1.85 -25.72 -14.81
N PRO A 129 -0.53 -25.80 -15.01
CA PRO A 129 0.37 -24.64 -14.95
C PRO A 129 -0.05 -23.50 -15.88
N VAL A 130 -0.52 -23.83 -17.09
CA VAL A 130 -0.96 -22.82 -18.07
C VAL A 130 -2.20 -22.09 -17.55
N GLN A 131 -3.20 -22.83 -17.03
CA GLN A 131 -4.39 -22.21 -16.43
C GLN A 131 -4.02 -21.29 -15.27
N PHE A 132 -3.07 -21.71 -14.40
CA PHE A 132 -2.59 -20.88 -13.31
C PHE A 132 -1.98 -19.57 -13.83
N CYS A 133 -1.07 -19.65 -14.79
CA CYS A 133 -0.43 -18.47 -15.37
C CYS A 133 -1.45 -17.53 -16.04
N VAL A 134 -2.39 -18.07 -16.81
CA VAL A 134 -3.45 -17.28 -17.46
C VAL A 134 -4.34 -16.60 -16.42
N MET A 135 -4.78 -17.34 -15.39
CA MET A 135 -5.61 -16.76 -14.32
C MET A 135 -4.87 -15.65 -13.58
N ARG A 136 -3.57 -15.80 -13.31
CA ARG A 136 -2.74 -14.76 -12.68
C ARG A 136 -2.59 -13.51 -13.57
N LEU A 137 -2.44 -13.68 -14.89
CA LEU A 137 -2.46 -12.57 -15.85
C LEU A 137 -3.82 -11.85 -15.84
N LEU A 138 -4.93 -12.59 -15.90
CA LEU A 138 -6.28 -12.03 -15.89
C LEU A 138 -6.55 -11.29 -14.56
N LEU A 139 -6.11 -11.85 -13.44
CA LEU A 139 -6.28 -11.25 -12.13
C LEU A 139 -5.52 -9.91 -12.01
N GLY A 140 -4.25 -9.87 -12.45
CA GLY A 140 -3.47 -8.63 -12.48
C GLY A 140 -4.09 -7.59 -13.40
N ALA A 141 -4.60 -8.00 -14.56
CA ALA A 141 -5.32 -7.13 -15.50
C ALA A 141 -6.63 -6.57 -14.89
N ALA A 142 -7.37 -7.38 -14.15
CA ALA A 142 -8.62 -6.98 -13.50
C ALA A 142 -8.40 -6.02 -12.34
N GLU A 143 -7.34 -6.22 -11.54
CA GLU A 143 -6.99 -5.37 -10.39
C GLU A 143 -6.26 -4.08 -10.81
N ALA A 144 -5.72 -4.04 -12.03
CA ALA A 144 -4.95 -2.90 -12.53
C ALA A 144 -5.71 -1.57 -12.38
N GLY A 145 -5.01 -0.58 -11.82
CA GLY A 145 -5.55 0.77 -11.61
C GLY A 145 -6.33 0.93 -10.31
N PHE A 146 -6.47 -0.09 -9.45
CA PHE A 146 -7.19 0.08 -8.18
C PHE A 146 -6.49 1.08 -7.26
N PHE A 147 -5.21 0.84 -6.94
CA PHE A 147 -4.46 1.71 -6.03
C PHE A 147 -4.33 3.15 -6.56
N PRO A 148 -3.81 3.38 -7.78
CA PRO A 148 -3.73 4.74 -8.32
C PRO A 148 -5.12 5.37 -8.51
N GLY A 149 -6.15 4.59 -8.81
CA GLY A 149 -7.53 5.05 -8.87
C GLY A 149 -8.05 5.55 -7.52
N VAL A 150 -7.70 4.87 -6.43
CA VAL A 150 -8.01 5.34 -5.06
C VAL A 150 -7.26 6.64 -4.77
N ILE A 151 -5.98 6.74 -5.09
CA ILE A 151 -5.22 7.99 -4.91
C ILE A 151 -5.86 9.14 -5.69
N PHE A 152 -6.22 8.89 -6.96
CA PHE A 152 -6.94 9.88 -7.78
C PHE A 152 -8.27 10.30 -7.14
N TYR A 153 -9.04 9.34 -6.61
CA TYR A 153 -10.29 9.64 -5.90
C TYR A 153 -10.04 10.51 -4.66
N LEU A 154 -9.04 10.17 -3.84
CA LEU A 154 -8.67 10.98 -2.67
C LEU A 154 -8.25 12.41 -3.05
N MET A 155 -7.60 12.60 -4.20
CA MET A 155 -7.22 13.93 -4.70
C MET A 155 -8.43 14.81 -5.01
N GLN A 156 -9.59 14.23 -5.31
CA GLN A 156 -10.84 14.96 -5.55
C GLN A 156 -11.56 15.39 -4.25
N TRP A 157 -11.12 14.89 -3.10
CA TRP A 157 -11.76 15.14 -1.81
C TRP A 157 -10.87 15.90 -0.83
N PHE A 158 -9.57 15.74 -0.93
CA PHE A 158 -8.60 16.29 0.01
C PHE A 158 -7.65 17.25 -0.69
N PRO A 159 -7.72 18.59 -0.35
CA PRO A 159 -6.73 19.55 -0.80
C PRO A 159 -5.30 19.17 -0.37
N ALA A 160 -4.27 19.70 -1.05
CA ALA A 160 -2.86 19.34 -0.88
C ALA A 160 -2.41 19.31 0.59
N GLY A 161 -2.77 20.30 1.39
CA GLY A 161 -2.39 20.39 2.81
C GLY A 161 -2.98 19.30 3.72
N SER A 162 -4.02 18.58 3.28
CA SER A 162 -4.66 17.48 4.04
C SER A 162 -4.51 16.12 3.38
N ARG A 163 -4.10 16.07 2.11
CA ARG A 163 -4.01 14.86 1.29
C ARG A 163 -3.02 13.85 1.84
N ALA A 164 -1.82 14.29 2.21
CA ALA A 164 -0.80 13.41 2.78
C ALA A 164 -1.32 12.65 4.01
N LYS A 165 -2.04 13.36 4.90
CA LYS A 165 -2.66 12.76 6.10
C LYS A 165 -3.78 11.77 5.74
N ALA A 166 -4.58 12.04 4.72
CA ALA A 166 -5.61 11.12 4.24
C ALA A 166 -5.01 9.86 3.64
N VAL A 167 -3.97 9.99 2.79
CA VAL A 167 -3.26 8.87 2.17
C VAL A 167 -2.54 8.03 3.23
N SER A 168 -1.87 8.63 4.20
CA SER A 168 -1.23 7.88 5.30
C SER A 168 -2.23 7.06 6.10
N ARG A 169 -3.40 7.61 6.41
CA ARG A 169 -4.47 6.88 7.11
C ARG A 169 -5.02 5.72 6.29
N PHE A 170 -5.19 5.92 5.00
CA PHE A 170 -5.59 4.87 4.07
C PHE A 170 -4.53 3.75 4.01
N TYR A 171 -3.25 4.10 3.99
CA TYR A 171 -2.14 3.15 3.85
C TYR A 171 -1.97 2.22 5.07
N ILE A 172 -2.51 2.57 6.24
CA ILE A 172 -2.54 1.71 7.44
C ILE A 172 -3.25 0.38 7.16
N ALA A 173 -4.16 0.33 6.19
CA ALA A 173 -4.81 -0.90 5.78
C ALA A 173 -3.82 -1.99 5.32
N TRP A 174 -2.66 -1.62 4.74
CA TRP A 174 -1.66 -2.57 4.24
C TRP A 174 -1.06 -3.48 5.33
N PRO A 175 -0.41 -2.99 6.40
CA PRO A 175 0.14 -3.87 7.42
C PRO A 175 -0.94 -4.60 8.22
N LEU A 176 -2.10 -3.97 8.42
CA LEU A 176 -3.24 -4.59 9.07
C LEU A 176 -3.75 -5.80 8.27
N SER A 177 -3.86 -5.67 6.96
CA SER A 177 -4.29 -6.76 6.08
C SER A 177 -3.32 -7.93 6.07
N SER A 178 -2.01 -7.66 6.11
CA SER A 178 -0.98 -8.70 6.22
C SER A 178 -1.13 -9.53 7.49
N THR A 179 -1.45 -8.87 8.60
CA THR A 179 -1.69 -9.53 9.89
C THR A 179 -2.96 -10.38 9.86
N VAL A 180 -4.07 -9.81 9.36
CA VAL A 180 -5.36 -10.52 9.25
C VAL A 180 -5.24 -11.69 8.30
N MET A 181 -4.52 -11.51 7.17
CA MET A 181 -4.29 -12.54 6.17
C MET A 181 -3.63 -13.78 6.78
N GLY A 182 -2.54 -13.60 7.53
CA GLY A 182 -1.83 -14.73 8.13
C GLY A 182 -2.72 -15.57 9.05
N ALA A 183 -3.51 -14.93 9.89
CA ALA A 183 -4.44 -15.61 10.79
C ALA A 183 -5.59 -16.30 10.04
N LEU A 184 -6.19 -15.60 9.07
CA LEU A 184 -7.34 -16.10 8.30
C LEU A 184 -6.95 -17.26 7.38
N ALA A 185 -5.81 -17.15 6.70
CA ALA A 185 -5.30 -18.20 5.82
C ALA A 185 -5.11 -19.53 6.56
N GLY A 186 -4.50 -19.51 7.74
CA GLY A 186 -4.33 -20.71 8.55
C GLY A 186 -5.65 -21.38 8.91
N TRP A 187 -6.66 -20.61 9.27
CA TRP A 187 -8.00 -21.13 9.60
C TRP A 187 -8.73 -21.68 8.36
N LEU A 188 -8.70 -20.97 7.24
CA LEU A 188 -9.34 -21.40 5.99
C LEU A 188 -8.70 -22.66 5.42
N MET A 189 -7.37 -22.75 5.42
CA MET A 189 -6.65 -23.93 4.97
C MET A 189 -6.96 -25.19 5.80
N HIS A 190 -7.39 -25.02 7.07
CA HIS A 190 -7.83 -26.13 7.92
C HIS A 190 -9.22 -26.70 7.52
N GLN A 191 -9.98 -26.01 6.66
CA GLN A 191 -11.27 -26.50 6.15
C GLN A 191 -11.12 -27.55 5.03
N ASP A 192 -9.92 -28.10 4.84
CA ASP A 192 -9.61 -29.10 3.82
C ASP A 192 -10.59 -30.28 3.84
N GLY A 193 -11.09 -30.70 2.66
CA GLY A 193 -12.05 -31.77 2.49
C GLY A 193 -13.53 -31.40 2.73
N ARG A 194 -13.84 -30.25 3.33
CA ARG A 194 -15.24 -29.81 3.51
C ARG A 194 -15.85 -29.44 2.17
N LEU A 195 -17.08 -29.89 1.91
CA LEU A 195 -17.80 -29.71 0.65
C LEU A 195 -16.97 -30.18 -0.58
N HIS A 196 -16.12 -31.16 -0.43
CA HIS A 196 -15.21 -31.67 -1.46
C HIS A 196 -14.22 -30.63 -2.01
N LEU A 197 -13.97 -29.53 -1.26
CA LEU A 197 -13.00 -28.50 -1.62
C LEU A 197 -11.73 -28.67 -0.79
N ALA A 198 -10.58 -28.43 -1.44
CA ALA A 198 -9.31 -28.35 -0.77
C ALA A 198 -9.19 -27.04 0.05
N GLY A 199 -8.36 -27.02 1.08
CA GLY A 199 -8.17 -25.86 1.92
C GLY A 199 -7.75 -24.60 1.15
N TRP A 200 -6.89 -24.74 0.13
CA TRP A 200 -6.51 -23.62 -0.74
C TRP A 200 -7.68 -23.08 -1.58
N GLN A 201 -8.66 -23.92 -1.93
CA GLN A 201 -9.86 -23.47 -2.64
C GLN A 201 -10.79 -22.67 -1.71
N TRP A 202 -10.90 -23.08 -0.44
CA TRP A 202 -11.61 -22.31 0.58
C TRP A 202 -11.00 -20.94 0.77
N LEU A 203 -9.65 -20.85 0.78
CA LEU A 203 -8.96 -19.59 0.92
C LEU A 203 -9.31 -18.63 -0.21
N LEU A 204 -9.21 -19.07 -1.46
CA LEU A 204 -9.51 -18.23 -2.63
C LEU A 204 -10.98 -17.81 -2.71
N LEU A 205 -11.91 -18.70 -2.34
CA LEU A 205 -13.34 -18.37 -2.28
C LEU A 205 -13.63 -17.32 -1.19
N ALA A 206 -13.10 -17.55 0.01
CA ALA A 206 -13.36 -16.68 1.16
C ALA A 206 -12.74 -15.28 1.00
N GLU A 207 -11.75 -15.10 0.16
CA GLU A 207 -11.12 -13.81 -0.10
C GLU A 207 -11.67 -13.10 -1.34
N GLY A 208 -12.08 -13.85 -2.37
CA GLY A 208 -12.74 -13.27 -3.52
C GLY A 208 -14.15 -12.74 -3.23
N LEU A 209 -14.90 -13.43 -2.36
CA LEU A 209 -16.27 -13.04 -2.00
C LEU A 209 -16.34 -11.62 -1.35
N PRO A 210 -15.50 -11.25 -0.36
CA PRO A 210 -15.50 -9.90 0.19
C PRO A 210 -15.23 -8.82 -0.86
N ALA A 211 -14.41 -9.08 -1.88
CA ALA A 211 -14.18 -8.15 -2.98
C ALA A 211 -15.46 -7.90 -3.79
N VAL A 212 -16.19 -8.96 -4.12
CA VAL A 212 -17.49 -8.86 -4.82
C VAL A 212 -18.50 -8.10 -3.97
N LEU A 213 -18.63 -8.40 -2.68
CA LEU A 213 -19.53 -7.70 -1.77
C LEU A 213 -19.16 -6.23 -1.63
N MET A 214 -17.85 -5.93 -1.51
CA MET A 214 -17.35 -4.58 -1.38
C MET A 214 -17.59 -3.74 -2.66
N SER A 215 -17.68 -4.37 -3.84
CA SER A 215 -18.08 -3.67 -5.06
C SER A 215 -19.46 -3.05 -4.95
N VAL A 216 -20.41 -3.75 -4.33
CA VAL A 216 -21.76 -3.23 -4.05
C VAL A 216 -21.68 -2.09 -3.02
N VAL A 217 -20.88 -2.26 -1.97
CA VAL A 217 -20.66 -1.19 -0.96
C VAL A 217 -20.08 0.06 -1.61
N PHE A 218 -19.14 -0.08 -2.55
CA PHE A 218 -18.59 1.05 -3.30
C PHE A 218 -19.64 1.74 -4.17
N LEU A 219 -20.47 0.95 -4.87
CA LEU A 219 -21.56 1.49 -5.70
C LEU A 219 -22.60 2.25 -4.89
N LEU A 220 -22.86 1.85 -3.66
CA LEU A 220 -23.88 2.47 -2.80
C LEU A 220 -23.29 3.57 -1.89
N GLY A 221 -22.06 3.40 -1.42
CA GLY A 221 -21.47 4.22 -0.36
C GLY A 221 -20.52 5.33 -0.84
N LEU A 222 -19.88 5.19 -2.02
CA LEU A 222 -18.95 6.19 -2.51
C LEU A 222 -19.65 7.22 -3.40
N PRO A 223 -19.66 8.51 -3.07
CA PRO A 223 -20.08 9.54 -4.01
C PRO A 223 -18.97 9.82 -5.03
N ASP A 224 -19.31 10.07 -6.30
CA ASP A 224 -18.33 10.32 -7.36
C ASP A 224 -17.50 11.59 -7.13
N SER A 225 -18.06 12.58 -6.43
CA SER A 225 -17.40 13.87 -6.17
C SER A 225 -18.02 14.57 -4.96
N PRO A 226 -17.38 15.59 -4.38
CA PRO A 226 -17.96 16.40 -3.31
C PRO A 226 -19.32 17.00 -3.67
N VAL A 227 -19.54 17.31 -4.93
CA VAL A 227 -20.84 17.88 -5.43
C VAL A 227 -22.00 16.91 -5.17
N LYS A 228 -21.77 15.60 -5.32
CA LYS A 228 -22.81 14.57 -5.17
C LYS A 228 -22.93 14.03 -3.74
N ALA A 229 -22.16 14.55 -2.79
CA ALA A 229 -22.17 14.11 -1.41
C ALA A 229 -23.32 14.77 -0.61
N ALA A 230 -24.41 14.03 -0.42
CA ALA A 230 -25.58 14.52 0.33
C ALA A 230 -25.31 14.81 1.81
N TRP A 231 -24.23 14.31 2.37
CA TRP A 231 -23.84 14.49 3.75
C TRP A 231 -22.96 15.72 4.02
N LEU A 232 -22.53 16.44 2.98
CA LEU A 232 -21.89 17.75 3.09
C LEU A 232 -22.97 18.85 3.07
N THR A 233 -22.80 19.86 3.91
CA THR A 233 -23.55 21.11 3.78
C THR A 233 -23.11 21.86 2.52
N GLU A 234 -23.88 22.85 2.09
CA GLU A 234 -23.52 23.70 0.93
C GLU A 234 -22.21 24.45 1.17
N ASP A 235 -22.01 24.99 2.37
CA ASP A 235 -20.78 25.69 2.75
C ASP A 235 -19.57 24.75 2.74
N GLU A 236 -19.69 23.55 3.28
CA GLU A 236 -18.62 22.52 3.31
C GLU A 236 -18.24 22.09 1.89
N ARG A 237 -19.24 21.88 1.03
CA ARG A 237 -19.05 21.53 -0.38
C ARG A 237 -18.35 22.67 -1.13
N ALA A 238 -18.83 23.90 -0.98
CA ALA A 238 -18.24 25.07 -1.59
C ALA A 238 -16.78 25.28 -1.14
N TRP A 239 -16.49 25.05 0.15
CA TRP A 239 -15.14 25.15 0.68
C TRP A 239 -14.18 24.15 0.03
N ILE A 240 -14.57 22.86 -0.05
CA ILE A 240 -13.72 21.83 -0.69
C ILE A 240 -13.47 22.19 -2.15
N LEU A 241 -14.52 22.53 -2.91
CA LEU A 241 -14.40 22.84 -4.33
C LEU A 241 -13.51 24.06 -4.59
N ARG A 242 -13.67 25.12 -3.80
CA ARG A 242 -12.85 26.32 -3.90
C ARG A 242 -11.37 25.99 -3.67
N ARG A 243 -11.03 25.24 -2.59
CA ARG A 243 -9.65 24.85 -2.30
C ARG A 243 -9.04 23.99 -3.40
N LEU A 244 -9.80 23.09 -4.00
CA LEU A 244 -9.34 22.27 -5.13
C LEU A 244 -9.15 23.09 -6.41
N MET A 245 -10.00 24.11 -6.65
CA MET A 245 -9.84 25.05 -7.78
C MET A 245 -8.58 25.90 -7.60
N GLU A 246 -8.40 26.54 -6.43
CA GLU A 246 -7.20 27.31 -6.09
C GLU A 246 -5.93 26.50 -6.31
N GLU A 247 -5.93 25.23 -5.88
CA GLU A 247 -4.81 24.31 -6.10
C GLU A 247 -4.58 24.01 -7.60
N SER A 248 -5.66 23.85 -8.37
CA SER A 248 -5.57 23.58 -9.81
C SER A 248 -5.02 24.79 -10.59
N GLU A 249 -5.44 25.99 -10.23
CA GLU A 249 -4.96 27.25 -10.82
C GLU A 249 -3.48 27.49 -10.49
N ALA A 250 -3.08 27.27 -9.23
CA ALA A 250 -1.69 27.41 -8.80
C ALA A 250 -0.72 26.46 -9.51
N ARG A 251 -1.21 25.29 -9.98
CA ARG A 251 -0.39 24.31 -10.72
C ARG A 251 -0.09 24.70 -12.17
N GLY A 252 -0.77 25.71 -12.74
CA GLY A 252 -0.56 26.22 -14.10
C GLY A 252 -0.79 25.20 -15.22
N HIS A 253 -0.86 25.70 -16.47
CA HIS A 253 -1.06 24.90 -17.69
C HIS A 253 0.26 24.49 -18.38
N GLY A 254 1.27 24.02 -17.60
CA GLY A 254 2.54 23.59 -18.18
C GLY A 254 2.39 22.39 -19.14
N ARG A 255 2.93 22.53 -20.36
CA ARG A 255 2.89 21.52 -21.44
C ARG A 255 3.96 20.42 -21.34
N HIS A 256 4.90 20.49 -20.39
CA HIS A 256 6.10 19.65 -20.33
C HIS A 256 6.04 18.63 -19.18
N GLY A 257 5.33 17.53 -19.34
CA GLY A 257 5.17 16.57 -18.24
C GLY A 257 5.98 15.28 -18.40
N LEU A 258 5.77 14.55 -19.51
CA LEU A 258 6.34 13.21 -19.69
C LEU A 258 7.82 13.25 -20.09
N ALA A 259 8.18 14.04 -21.10
CA ALA A 259 9.57 14.10 -21.58
C ALA A 259 10.54 14.61 -20.51
N GLU A 260 10.10 15.58 -19.69
CA GLU A 260 10.89 16.12 -18.59
C GLU A 260 11.10 15.08 -17.48
N ALA A 261 10.05 14.31 -17.12
CA ALA A 261 10.16 13.22 -16.16
C ALA A 261 11.09 12.10 -16.65
N PHE A 262 11.03 11.73 -17.91
CA PHE A 262 11.93 10.72 -18.50
C PHE A 262 13.39 11.22 -18.62
N GLY A 263 13.61 12.52 -18.74
CA GLY A 263 14.95 13.13 -18.76
C GLY A 263 15.61 13.26 -17.38
N ASP A 264 14.85 13.15 -16.31
CA ASP A 264 15.38 13.32 -14.95
C ASP A 264 15.99 12.03 -14.39
N ALA A 265 17.32 12.05 -14.22
CA ALA A 265 18.07 10.91 -13.67
C ALA A 265 17.57 10.46 -12.27
N ARG A 266 16.97 11.38 -11.48
CA ARG A 266 16.40 11.07 -10.15
C ARG A 266 15.22 10.12 -10.26
N VAL A 267 14.41 10.25 -11.31
CA VAL A 267 13.27 9.35 -11.58
C VAL A 267 13.76 7.92 -11.84
N TRP A 268 14.83 7.76 -12.63
CA TRP A 268 15.41 6.44 -12.91
C TRP A 268 16.10 5.82 -11.69
N LEU A 269 16.81 6.62 -10.90
CA LEU A 269 17.43 6.15 -9.65
C LEU A 269 16.38 5.68 -8.63
N LEU A 270 15.30 6.45 -8.46
CA LEU A 270 14.20 6.04 -7.60
C LEU A 270 13.41 4.85 -8.17
N GLY A 271 13.22 4.79 -9.47
CA GLY A 271 12.65 3.63 -10.15
C GLY A 271 13.46 2.37 -9.87
N GLY A 272 14.78 2.43 -10.06
CA GLY A 272 15.70 1.33 -9.73
C GLY A 272 15.72 0.98 -8.25
N PHE A 273 15.68 1.98 -7.37
CA PHE A 273 15.53 1.79 -5.93
C PHE A 273 14.28 0.98 -5.59
N PHE A 274 13.12 1.45 -6.04
CA PHE A 274 11.85 0.76 -5.76
C PHE A 274 11.75 -0.60 -6.46
N PHE A 275 12.33 -0.77 -7.64
CA PHE A 275 12.47 -2.08 -8.29
C PHE A 275 13.18 -3.08 -7.37
N CYS A 276 14.32 -2.70 -6.81
CA CYS A 276 15.09 -3.54 -5.89
C CYS A 276 14.31 -3.84 -4.61
N VAL A 277 13.65 -2.84 -4.04
CA VAL A 277 12.81 -3.00 -2.83
C VAL A 277 11.63 -3.94 -3.10
N LEU A 278 10.90 -3.75 -4.22
CA LEU A 278 9.75 -4.61 -4.54
C LEU A 278 10.17 -6.02 -4.93
N LEU A 279 11.31 -6.19 -5.62
CA LEU A 279 11.89 -7.49 -5.90
C LEU A 279 12.14 -8.27 -4.60
N ALA A 280 12.81 -7.64 -3.65
CA ALA A 280 13.12 -8.27 -2.36
C ALA A 280 11.84 -8.54 -1.56
N SER A 281 10.92 -7.57 -1.51
CA SER A 281 9.67 -7.67 -0.75
C SER A 281 8.75 -8.78 -1.25
N TYR A 282 8.50 -8.83 -2.56
CA TYR A 282 7.60 -9.83 -3.13
C TYR A 282 8.28 -11.20 -3.27
N GLY A 283 9.60 -11.25 -3.52
CA GLY A 283 10.35 -12.50 -3.44
C GLY A 283 10.20 -13.19 -2.08
N TYR A 284 10.29 -12.41 -1.00
CA TYR A 284 10.01 -12.88 0.34
C TYR A 284 8.53 -13.20 0.54
N ALA A 285 7.62 -12.26 0.27
CA ALA A 285 6.20 -12.40 0.61
C ALA A 285 5.56 -13.65 0.00
N PHE A 286 5.89 -13.98 -1.26
CA PHE A 286 5.39 -15.19 -1.92
C PHE A 286 6.07 -16.48 -1.44
N SER A 287 7.22 -16.39 -0.79
CA SER A 287 7.96 -17.54 -0.27
C SER A 287 7.80 -17.72 1.24
N ALA A 288 7.35 -16.69 1.97
CA ALA A 288 7.35 -16.65 3.43
C ALA A 288 6.60 -17.82 4.09
N PRO A 289 5.34 -18.16 3.69
CA PRO A 289 4.65 -19.29 4.32
C PRO A 289 5.40 -20.62 4.13
N ALA A 290 5.91 -20.88 2.92
CA ALA A 290 6.65 -22.11 2.63
C ALA A 290 8.01 -22.16 3.36
N LEU A 291 8.69 -21.03 3.50
CA LEU A 291 9.93 -20.92 4.28
C LEU A 291 9.68 -21.22 5.76
N VAL A 292 8.68 -20.58 6.35
CA VAL A 292 8.36 -20.76 7.77
C VAL A 292 7.91 -22.20 8.02
N GLU A 293 7.06 -22.78 7.16
CA GLU A 293 6.70 -24.21 7.24
C GLU A 293 7.93 -25.12 7.18
N GLN A 294 8.82 -24.90 6.21
CA GLN A 294 10.03 -25.71 6.01
C GLN A 294 10.98 -25.65 7.22
N VAL A 295 11.19 -24.46 7.78
CA VAL A 295 12.14 -24.26 8.89
C VAL A 295 11.58 -24.74 10.22
N THR A 296 10.28 -24.57 10.46
CA THR A 296 9.66 -24.88 11.76
C THR A 296 9.01 -26.25 11.82
N GLY A 297 8.62 -26.83 10.69
CA GLY A 297 7.81 -28.07 10.63
C GLY A 297 6.39 -27.88 11.18
N LEU A 298 5.94 -26.65 11.40
CA LEU A 298 4.64 -26.37 12.01
C LEU A 298 3.50 -26.50 10.98
N SER A 299 2.29 -26.73 11.51
CA SER A 299 1.08 -26.73 10.69
C SER A 299 0.82 -25.37 10.06
N THR A 300 0.14 -25.35 8.92
CA THR A 300 -0.21 -24.11 8.17
C THR A 300 -0.87 -23.04 9.05
N THR A 301 -1.72 -23.45 10.00
CA THR A 301 -2.35 -22.53 10.98
C THR A 301 -1.32 -21.84 11.86
N ARG A 302 -0.34 -22.57 12.40
CA ARG A 302 0.73 -21.99 13.22
C ARG A 302 1.66 -21.10 12.39
N VAL A 303 1.95 -21.52 11.16
CA VAL A 303 2.69 -20.70 10.17
C VAL A 303 1.95 -19.37 9.94
N GLY A 304 0.64 -19.40 9.76
CA GLY A 304 -0.18 -18.21 9.61
C GLY A 304 -0.05 -17.24 10.80
N PHE A 305 -0.09 -17.73 12.03
CA PHE A 305 0.11 -16.90 13.23
C PHE A 305 1.52 -16.30 13.32
N ILE A 306 2.56 -17.05 12.91
CA ILE A 306 3.92 -16.50 12.84
C ILE A 306 3.97 -15.36 11.83
N ILE A 307 3.43 -15.55 10.62
CA ILE A 307 3.36 -14.49 9.60
C ILE A 307 2.57 -13.27 10.09
N ALA A 308 1.45 -13.49 10.80
CA ALA A 308 0.70 -12.41 11.43
C ALA A 308 1.54 -11.64 12.45
N GLY A 309 2.29 -12.33 13.30
CA GLY A 309 3.22 -11.72 14.26
C GLY A 309 4.33 -10.91 13.59
N LEU A 310 4.90 -11.42 12.50
CA LEU A 310 5.87 -10.68 11.67
C LEU A 310 5.23 -9.42 11.06
N GLY A 311 3.97 -9.49 10.63
CA GLY A 311 3.21 -8.33 10.14
C GLY A 311 3.06 -7.25 11.22
N VAL A 312 2.74 -7.63 12.46
CA VAL A 312 2.69 -6.69 13.60
C VAL A 312 4.05 -6.04 13.85
N ALA A 313 5.13 -6.83 13.86
CA ALA A 313 6.49 -6.30 14.01
C ALA A 313 6.83 -5.29 12.90
N GLY A 314 6.46 -5.58 11.65
CA GLY A 314 6.60 -4.65 10.53
C GLY A 314 5.82 -3.36 10.72
N ALA A 315 4.57 -3.44 11.17
CA ALA A 315 3.75 -2.26 11.45
C ALA A 315 4.38 -1.37 12.54
N LEU A 316 4.88 -1.97 13.61
CA LEU A 316 5.57 -1.23 14.68
C LEU A 316 6.86 -0.58 14.17
N ALA A 317 7.65 -1.28 13.35
CA ALA A 317 8.85 -0.74 12.74
C ALA A 317 8.54 0.44 11.80
N MET A 318 7.48 0.34 10.98
CA MET A 318 7.03 1.42 10.09
C MET A 318 6.62 2.67 10.88
N LEU A 319 5.81 2.49 11.92
CA LEU A 319 5.33 3.61 12.74
C LEU A 319 6.46 4.26 13.53
N GLY A 320 7.33 3.45 14.16
CA GLY A 320 8.46 3.94 14.94
C GLY A 320 9.48 4.69 14.09
N ASN A 321 9.90 4.10 12.97
CA ASN A 321 10.85 4.71 12.05
C ASN A 321 10.28 5.98 11.39
N GLY A 322 9.00 5.96 11.00
CA GLY A 322 8.33 7.12 10.42
C GLY A 322 8.20 8.27 11.43
N TRP A 323 7.82 7.98 12.67
CA TRP A 323 7.73 8.97 13.74
C TRP A 323 9.07 9.61 14.05
N ASP A 324 10.14 8.81 14.17
CA ASP A 324 11.47 9.31 14.46
C ASP A 324 12.03 10.13 13.30
N SER A 325 11.84 9.68 12.07
CA SER A 325 12.20 10.41 10.86
C SER A 325 11.49 11.77 10.75
N ASP A 326 10.21 11.84 11.12
CA ASP A 326 9.45 13.10 11.14
C ASP A 326 9.89 14.03 12.26
N ARG A 327 10.24 13.48 13.43
CA ARG A 327 10.72 14.23 14.58
C ARG A 327 12.11 14.83 14.35
N THR A 328 13.01 14.08 13.75
CA THR A 328 14.40 14.49 13.50
C THR A 328 14.58 15.29 12.21
N GLY A 329 13.62 15.20 11.28
CA GLY A 329 13.73 15.74 9.92
C GLY A 329 14.73 14.98 9.04
N GLU A 330 15.33 13.92 9.57
CA GLU A 330 16.34 13.11 8.89
C GLU A 330 15.66 11.99 8.11
N ARG A 331 15.96 11.84 6.81
CA ARG A 331 15.36 10.84 5.92
C ARG A 331 16.36 9.77 5.49
N PHE A 332 17.62 10.14 5.29
CA PHE A 332 18.62 9.25 4.69
C PHE A 332 18.87 7.99 5.52
N TRP A 333 19.19 8.16 6.79
CA TRP A 333 19.47 7.02 7.68
C TRP A 333 18.22 6.22 8.00
N HIS A 334 17.05 6.87 8.01
CA HIS A 334 15.75 6.18 8.16
C HIS A 334 15.31 5.39 6.92
N ILE A 335 16.05 5.50 5.81
CA ILE A 335 15.88 4.67 4.62
C ILE A 335 17.01 3.64 4.52
N VAL A 336 18.27 4.06 4.65
CA VAL A 336 19.44 3.20 4.42
C VAL A 336 19.60 2.15 5.52
N THR A 337 19.46 2.54 6.80
CA THR A 337 19.62 1.59 7.92
C THR A 337 18.62 0.43 7.86
N PRO A 338 17.30 0.66 7.66
CA PRO A 338 16.35 -0.44 7.48
C PRO A 338 16.68 -1.36 6.30
N LEU A 339 17.18 -0.82 5.18
CA LEU A 339 17.59 -1.64 4.01
C LEU A 339 18.80 -2.53 4.34
N VAL A 340 19.76 -2.00 5.07
CA VAL A 340 20.93 -2.78 5.52
C VAL A 340 20.49 -3.86 6.50
N LEU A 341 19.61 -3.54 7.47
CA LEU A 341 19.05 -4.53 8.40
C LEU A 341 18.24 -5.62 7.65
N MET A 342 17.48 -5.24 6.64
CA MET A 342 16.78 -6.18 5.77
C MET A 342 17.75 -7.10 5.03
N ALA A 343 18.85 -6.58 4.50
CA ALA A 343 19.89 -7.37 3.85
C ALA A 343 20.57 -8.33 4.83
N VAL A 344 20.92 -7.88 6.03
CA VAL A 344 21.46 -8.72 7.12
C VAL A 344 20.48 -9.84 7.46
N GLY A 345 19.18 -9.52 7.56
CA GLY A 345 18.12 -10.52 7.77
C GLY A 345 18.10 -11.57 6.66
N TYR A 346 18.16 -11.17 5.39
CA TYR A 346 18.21 -12.10 4.27
C TYR A 346 19.46 -12.98 4.27
N VAL A 347 20.62 -12.42 4.61
CA VAL A 347 21.85 -13.21 4.76
C VAL A 347 21.72 -14.22 5.89
N ALA A 348 21.20 -13.82 7.05
CA ALA A 348 21.00 -14.72 8.18
C ALA A 348 20.04 -15.87 7.86
N VAL A 349 18.91 -15.56 7.17
CA VAL A 349 17.97 -16.59 6.67
C VAL A 349 18.64 -17.50 5.65
N GLY A 350 19.43 -16.93 4.75
CA GLY A 350 20.09 -17.69 3.67
C GLY A 350 21.16 -18.66 4.15
N LEU A 351 21.79 -18.36 5.29
CA LEU A 351 22.89 -19.16 5.86
C LEU A 351 22.44 -20.12 6.96
N SER A 352 21.18 -20.08 7.41
CA SER A 352 20.70 -20.91 8.52
C SER A 352 19.40 -21.65 8.18
N VAL A 353 19.27 -22.83 8.78
CA VAL A 353 18.01 -23.62 8.80
C VAL A 353 17.40 -23.66 10.20
N SER A 354 18.06 -23.08 11.21
CA SER A 354 17.58 -23.08 12.59
C SER A 354 16.44 -22.07 12.79
N PRO A 355 15.29 -22.49 13.32
CA PRO A 355 14.20 -21.57 13.64
C PRO A 355 14.62 -20.43 14.57
N LEU A 356 15.55 -20.68 15.49
CA LEU A 356 16.06 -19.68 16.44
C LEU A 356 16.83 -18.54 15.78
N ILE A 357 17.36 -18.75 14.58
CA ILE A 357 18.06 -17.71 13.80
C ILE A 357 17.12 -17.14 12.75
N VAL A 358 16.40 -18.01 12.04
CA VAL A 358 15.55 -17.60 10.91
C VAL A 358 14.39 -16.71 11.36
N LEU A 359 13.68 -17.05 12.44
CA LEU A 359 12.53 -16.25 12.86
C LEU A 359 12.91 -14.82 13.31
N PRO A 360 13.94 -14.59 14.15
CA PRO A 360 14.41 -13.22 14.42
C PRO A 360 14.94 -12.50 13.19
N ALA A 361 15.61 -13.20 12.27
CA ALA A 361 16.07 -12.62 11.02
C ALA A 361 14.92 -12.16 10.13
N LEU A 362 13.80 -12.89 10.11
CA LEU A 362 12.57 -12.47 9.41
C LEU A 362 11.94 -11.20 10.02
N VAL A 363 12.12 -10.96 11.32
CA VAL A 363 11.71 -9.67 11.92
C VAL A 363 12.52 -8.52 11.32
N LEU A 364 13.83 -8.71 11.10
CA LEU A 364 14.66 -7.70 10.42
C LEU A 364 14.25 -7.50 8.98
N VAL A 365 13.92 -8.58 8.26
CA VAL A 365 13.44 -8.50 6.87
C VAL A 365 12.14 -7.72 6.77
N VAL A 366 11.12 -8.11 7.53
CA VAL A 366 9.78 -7.51 7.47
C VAL A 366 9.80 -6.11 8.06
N GLY A 367 10.49 -5.92 9.18
CA GLY A 367 10.66 -4.64 9.83
C GLY A 367 11.42 -3.64 8.96
N GLY A 368 12.53 -4.07 8.34
CA GLY A 368 13.32 -3.23 7.43
C GLY A 368 12.52 -2.81 6.20
N ASN A 369 11.81 -3.75 5.57
CA ASN A 369 10.94 -3.45 4.43
C ASN A 369 9.82 -2.46 4.78
N ALA A 370 9.16 -2.64 5.91
CA ALA A 370 8.07 -1.77 6.34
C ALA A 370 8.57 -0.38 6.76
N ALA A 371 9.69 -0.31 7.46
CA ALA A 371 10.28 0.94 7.95
C ALA A 371 10.67 1.91 6.83
N VAL A 372 11.15 1.40 5.68
CA VAL A 372 11.52 2.21 4.52
C VAL A 372 10.32 2.95 3.91
N GLN A 373 9.12 2.39 3.98
CA GLN A 373 7.95 2.85 3.21
C GLN A 373 7.51 4.29 3.58
N GLY A 374 7.59 4.68 4.84
CA GLY A 374 7.19 6.02 5.27
C GLY A 374 8.11 7.12 4.69
N PRO A 375 9.40 7.11 5.06
CA PRO A 375 10.34 8.16 4.67
C PRO A 375 10.57 8.26 3.16
N VAL A 376 10.60 7.15 2.42
CA VAL A 376 10.98 7.13 1.00
C VAL A 376 9.97 7.84 0.10
N TRP A 377 8.68 7.79 0.40
CA TRP A 377 7.64 8.44 -0.40
C TRP A 377 7.61 9.96 -0.27
N THR A 378 8.37 10.54 0.66
CA THR A 378 8.54 11.99 0.75
C THR A 378 9.51 12.52 -0.31
N ILE A 379 10.48 11.70 -0.77
CA ILE A 379 11.56 12.10 -1.67
C ILE A 379 11.08 12.57 -3.05
N PRO A 380 10.18 11.84 -3.76
CA PRO A 380 9.68 12.32 -5.05
C PRO A 380 9.02 13.70 -4.97
N ALA A 381 8.35 14.01 -3.86
CA ALA A 381 7.67 15.29 -3.67
C ALA A 381 8.62 16.48 -3.54
N GLU A 382 9.89 16.26 -3.20
CA GLU A 382 10.89 17.33 -3.06
C GLU A 382 11.36 17.89 -4.41
N PHE A 383 11.33 17.08 -5.48
CA PHE A 383 11.85 17.52 -6.79
C PHE A 383 10.86 17.37 -7.94
N LEU A 384 9.80 16.60 -7.78
CA LEU A 384 8.75 16.48 -8.79
C LEU A 384 7.60 17.45 -8.46
N GLN A 385 7.40 18.45 -9.30
CA GLN A 385 6.35 19.44 -9.11
C GLN A 385 5.42 19.51 -10.34
N GLY A 386 4.21 19.99 -10.16
CA GLY A 386 3.25 20.20 -11.24
C GLY A 386 2.88 18.91 -12.00
N LYS A 387 2.87 18.97 -13.33
CA LYS A 387 2.53 17.84 -14.20
C LYS A 387 3.65 16.81 -14.31
N SER A 388 4.91 17.21 -14.15
CA SER A 388 6.06 16.29 -14.14
C SER A 388 6.03 15.37 -12.91
N ALA A 389 5.42 15.80 -11.81
CA ALA A 389 5.25 14.95 -10.60
C ALA A 389 4.41 13.70 -10.89
N ALA A 390 3.27 13.85 -11.55
CA ALA A 390 2.41 12.73 -11.88
C ALA A 390 3.08 11.74 -12.84
N ALA A 391 3.77 12.26 -13.85
CA ALA A 391 4.52 11.47 -14.82
C ALA A 391 5.73 10.77 -14.19
N GLY A 392 6.49 11.48 -13.35
CA GLY A 392 7.65 10.94 -12.66
C GLY A 392 7.27 9.83 -11.67
N VAL A 393 6.24 10.04 -10.84
CA VAL A 393 5.75 9.01 -9.92
C VAL A 393 5.21 7.80 -10.67
N ALA A 394 4.50 7.99 -11.80
CA ALA A 394 4.02 6.88 -12.62
C ALA A 394 5.16 6.08 -13.23
N THR A 395 6.22 6.75 -13.70
CA THR A 395 7.43 6.10 -14.24
C THR A 395 8.17 5.31 -13.16
N ILE A 396 8.36 5.90 -11.98
CA ILE A 396 8.94 5.23 -10.81
C ILE A 396 8.13 3.97 -10.46
N ASN A 397 6.80 4.08 -10.39
CA ASN A 397 5.93 2.96 -10.07
C ASN A 397 5.97 1.85 -11.12
N MET A 398 5.98 2.22 -12.41
CA MET A 398 6.08 1.27 -13.52
C MET A 398 7.36 0.44 -13.44
N ILE A 399 8.52 1.08 -13.19
CA ILE A 399 9.79 0.39 -13.02
C ILE A 399 9.75 -0.50 -11.75
N ALA A 400 9.22 0.03 -10.66
CA ALA A 400 9.10 -0.66 -9.38
C ALA A 400 8.32 -1.97 -9.47
N ILE A 401 7.17 -1.95 -10.16
CA ILE A 401 6.27 -3.13 -10.30
C ILE A 401 6.96 -4.28 -11.03
N LEU A 402 7.90 -4.01 -11.94
CA LEU A 402 8.70 -5.08 -12.58
C LEU A 402 9.51 -5.88 -11.55
N GLY A 403 9.93 -5.28 -10.44
CA GLY A 403 10.52 -6.00 -9.31
C GLY A 403 9.57 -7.04 -8.71
N GLY A 404 8.28 -6.73 -8.68
CA GLY A 404 7.23 -7.68 -8.25
C GLY A 404 7.12 -8.92 -9.16
N PHE A 405 7.45 -8.79 -10.45
CA PHE A 405 7.58 -9.95 -11.35
C PHE A 405 8.85 -10.75 -11.07
N VAL A 406 10.00 -10.06 -11.03
CA VAL A 406 11.31 -10.72 -10.95
C VAL A 406 11.49 -11.45 -9.63
N GLY A 407 11.07 -10.88 -8.51
CA GLY A 407 11.27 -11.44 -7.16
C GLY A 407 10.71 -12.86 -7.01
N PRO A 408 9.39 -13.07 -7.15
CA PRO A 408 8.79 -14.40 -7.03
C PRO A 408 9.30 -15.40 -8.06
N TYR A 409 9.51 -14.95 -9.31
CA TYR A 409 10.06 -15.82 -10.36
C TYR A 409 11.48 -16.31 -10.01
N TRP A 410 12.35 -15.40 -9.56
CA TRP A 410 13.70 -15.71 -9.10
C TRP A 410 13.70 -16.71 -7.94
N MET A 411 12.82 -16.52 -6.97
CA MET A 411 12.66 -17.44 -5.84
C MET A 411 12.23 -18.84 -6.29
N GLY A 412 11.34 -18.92 -7.28
CA GLY A 412 10.91 -20.18 -7.87
C GLY A 412 12.06 -20.93 -8.56
N VAL A 413 12.76 -20.23 -9.46
CA VAL A 413 13.93 -20.78 -10.18
C VAL A 413 15.03 -21.20 -9.22
N SER A 414 15.34 -20.36 -8.22
CA SER A 414 16.37 -20.67 -7.22
C SER A 414 16.02 -21.91 -6.41
N LYS A 415 14.75 -22.06 -6.01
CA LYS A 415 14.29 -23.25 -5.26
C LYS A 415 14.38 -24.53 -6.09
N ASP A 416 13.95 -24.50 -7.36
CA ASP A 416 14.02 -25.67 -8.23
C ASP A 416 15.49 -26.06 -8.55
N ALA A 417 16.37 -25.06 -8.71
CA ALA A 417 17.78 -25.30 -8.98
C ALA A 417 18.60 -25.77 -7.76
N THR A 418 18.27 -25.29 -6.56
CA THR A 418 19.08 -25.52 -5.34
C THR A 418 18.42 -26.40 -4.30
N GLY A 419 17.14 -26.73 -4.48
CA GLY A 419 16.32 -27.49 -3.52
C GLY A 419 15.84 -26.69 -2.31
N THR A 420 16.30 -25.43 -2.11
CA THR A 420 16.02 -24.64 -0.91
C THR A 420 15.61 -23.22 -1.21
N LEU A 421 14.71 -22.64 -0.37
CA LEU A 421 14.35 -21.23 -0.44
C LEU A 421 15.44 -20.32 0.13
N GLN A 422 16.24 -20.82 1.06
CA GLN A 422 17.29 -20.06 1.73
C GLN A 422 18.30 -19.47 0.75
N ARG A 423 18.74 -20.25 -0.25
CA ARG A 423 19.69 -19.77 -1.26
C ARG A 423 19.12 -18.64 -2.12
N GLY A 424 17.82 -18.72 -2.47
CA GLY A 424 17.14 -17.64 -3.16
C GLY A 424 17.11 -16.36 -2.31
N LEU A 425 16.77 -16.47 -1.02
CA LEU A 425 16.74 -15.34 -0.10
C LEU A 425 18.13 -14.74 0.14
N LEU A 426 19.18 -15.56 0.19
CA LEU A 426 20.56 -15.08 0.28
C LEU A 426 20.90 -14.14 -0.88
N THR A 427 20.51 -14.51 -2.10
CA THR A 427 20.77 -13.66 -3.29
C THR A 427 19.93 -12.39 -3.30
N ILE A 428 18.73 -12.40 -2.69
CA ILE A 428 17.88 -11.21 -2.56
C ILE A 428 18.47 -10.16 -1.58
N ALA A 429 19.43 -10.52 -0.75
CA ALA A 429 20.17 -9.53 0.04
C ALA A 429 20.88 -8.49 -0.85
N ALA A 430 21.39 -8.89 -2.02
CA ALA A 430 22.08 -7.97 -2.94
C ALA A 430 21.19 -6.84 -3.46
N PRO A 431 19.98 -7.06 -4.00
CA PRO A 431 19.04 -5.98 -4.34
C PRO A 431 18.77 -5.02 -3.18
N SER A 432 18.66 -5.49 -1.94
CA SER A 432 18.45 -4.62 -0.77
C SER A 432 19.63 -3.66 -0.55
N LEU A 433 20.87 -4.16 -0.72
CA LEU A 433 22.08 -3.34 -0.65
C LEU A 433 22.22 -2.40 -1.85
N VAL A 434 21.82 -2.87 -3.05
CA VAL A 434 21.78 -2.01 -4.24
C VAL A 434 20.81 -0.84 -4.03
N ALA A 435 19.62 -1.09 -3.45
CA ALA A 435 18.68 -0.03 -3.11
C ALA A 435 19.31 0.99 -2.14
N ALA A 436 20.01 0.53 -1.10
CA ALA A 436 20.73 1.42 -0.18
C ALA A 436 21.81 2.24 -0.91
N GLY A 437 22.56 1.63 -1.82
CA GLY A 437 23.56 2.31 -2.65
C GLY A 437 22.96 3.35 -3.59
N LEU A 438 21.83 3.04 -4.25
CA LEU A 438 21.10 3.97 -5.11
C LEU A 438 20.61 5.19 -4.32
N MET A 439 20.12 4.97 -3.10
CA MET A 439 19.73 6.06 -2.19
C MET A 439 20.92 6.92 -1.80
N ALA A 440 22.07 6.31 -1.50
CA ALA A 440 23.28 7.05 -1.19
C ALA A 440 23.79 7.88 -2.39
N ILE A 441 23.70 7.36 -3.61
CA ILE A 441 24.03 8.11 -4.83
C ILE A 441 23.07 9.30 -5.01
N LEU A 442 21.77 9.06 -4.84
CA LEU A 442 20.76 10.13 -4.94
C LEU A 442 21.05 11.25 -3.94
N TRP A 443 21.29 10.90 -2.68
CA TRP A 443 21.54 11.87 -1.60
C TRP A 443 22.84 12.67 -1.82
N ARG A 444 23.90 11.99 -2.28
CA ARG A 444 25.19 12.63 -2.55
C ARG A 444 25.13 13.62 -3.72
N LYS A 445 24.39 13.26 -4.79
CA LYS A 445 24.28 14.10 -5.99
C LYS A 445 23.26 15.23 -5.85
N TRP A 446 22.19 15.01 -5.11
CA TRP A 446 21.08 15.96 -4.91
C TRP A 446 20.69 15.98 -3.43
N PRO A 447 21.50 16.63 -2.55
CA PRO A 447 21.17 16.72 -1.13
C PRO A 447 19.86 17.49 -0.92
N PRO A 448 19.05 17.15 0.09
CA PRO A 448 17.81 17.85 0.41
C PRO A 448 18.07 19.35 0.60
N GLY A 449 17.15 20.19 0.10
CA GLY A 449 17.29 21.65 0.15
C GLY A 449 18.15 22.28 -0.98
N SER A 450 18.88 21.48 -1.76
CA SER A 450 19.70 22.02 -2.87
C SER A 450 18.88 22.61 -4.03
N VAL A 451 17.59 22.25 -4.13
CA VAL A 451 16.68 22.78 -5.16
C VAL A 451 16.24 24.21 -4.80
N ALA A 452 16.05 24.51 -3.52
CA ALA A 452 15.69 25.87 -3.07
C ALA A 452 16.83 26.87 -3.30
N LEU A 453 18.08 26.48 -3.07
CA LEU A 453 19.27 27.32 -3.29
C LEU A 453 19.56 27.63 -4.77
N ARG A 454 19.12 26.77 -5.72
CA ARG A 454 19.30 27.02 -7.16
C ARG A 454 18.18 27.84 -7.81
N ALA A 455 17.07 28.02 -7.13
CA ALA A 455 15.97 28.87 -7.59
C ALA A 455 16.16 30.36 -7.17
N GLU A 456 17.12 30.64 -6.27
CA GLU A 456 17.46 31.99 -5.80
C GLU A 456 18.75 32.54 -6.48
N LEU A 457 19.43 31.78 -7.32
CA LEU A 457 20.55 32.20 -8.17
C LEU A 457 20.13 32.24 -9.65
#